data_ee9a577538eeec43a029b265c94691bb
#
_entry.id   ee9a577538eeec43a029b265c94691bb
#
_cell.length_a   1.000
_cell.length_b   1.000
_cell.length_c   1.000
_cell.angle_alpha   90.00
_cell.angle_beta   90.00
_cell.angle_gamma   90.00
#
_symmetry.space_group_name_H-M   'P 1'
#
loop_
_entity.id
_entity.type
_entity.pdbx_description
1 polymer ?
#
loop_
_entity_poly.entity_id
_entity_poly.type
_entity_poly.pdbx_seq_one_letter_code
_entity_poly.pdbx_strand_id
1 'polypeptide(L)'
;VEAPRKDTFDLNAFVRKVWSEGKKHHRDFAWRYIGDAYAVLVSEIMLQQTQVSRVEKYWPRFLKTFPTLDALASADTSLVLEHWQGLGYNRRALALKRTAEECALRFEGELPRTYDELLKLPGIGPATAGGVMAFAYQKPALYLETNVRTVFLHELFPHEEGVSDKTLEPLVLETCSKEDPRGWYYALLDYGAYLKSIMPNPSRRSKHHSKQPAFEGSKRQKRAELVRIVLSTPGISTAEAKRALDEFEQEKGRSAITEDLFQSLITDLSSEGFFTFNETTNTLHP
;
A
#
# COMPACT_ATOMS: atom_id res chain seq x y z
N VAL A 1 27.08 -13.58 -2.29
CA VAL A 1 27.54 -12.72 -3.40
C VAL A 1 27.97 -11.42 -2.76
N GLU A 2 29.27 -11.05 -2.86
CA GLU A 2 29.77 -9.75 -2.42
C GLU A 2 29.01 -8.66 -3.18
N ALA A 3 28.66 -7.59 -2.46
CA ALA A 3 28.07 -6.41 -3.09
C ALA A 3 29.08 -5.89 -4.14
N PRO A 4 28.65 -5.60 -5.39
CA PRO A 4 29.54 -5.04 -6.38
C PRO A 4 30.14 -3.74 -5.85
N ARG A 5 31.45 -3.54 -6.06
CA ARG A 5 32.13 -2.33 -5.63
C ARG A 5 31.49 -1.13 -6.30
N LYS A 6 31.28 -0.03 -5.56
CA LYS A 6 30.67 1.22 -6.05
C LYS A 6 31.27 1.75 -7.35
N ASP A 7 32.53 1.49 -7.60
CA ASP A 7 33.31 1.96 -8.77
C ASP A 7 32.94 1.23 -10.09
N THR A 8 31.99 0.28 -10.06
CA THR A 8 31.64 -0.54 -11.24
C THR A 8 30.56 0.11 -12.11
N PHE A 9 29.81 1.09 -11.61
CA PHE A 9 28.68 1.69 -12.31
C PHE A 9 28.92 3.16 -12.66
N ASP A 10 28.63 3.58 -13.91
CA ASP A 10 28.49 4.99 -14.26
C ASP A 10 27.14 5.53 -13.76
N LEU A 11 27.09 5.89 -12.45
CA LEU A 11 25.90 6.43 -11.83
C LEU A 11 25.46 7.77 -12.44
N ASN A 12 26.37 8.55 -13.01
CA ASN A 12 26.04 9.80 -13.71
C ASN A 12 25.27 9.51 -15.01
N ALA A 13 25.71 8.51 -15.79
CA ALA A 13 24.98 8.08 -16.98
C ALA A 13 23.61 7.49 -16.61
N PHE A 14 23.54 6.69 -15.54
CA PHE A 14 22.28 6.18 -14.99
C PHE A 14 21.31 7.30 -14.63
N VAL A 15 21.74 8.29 -13.87
CA VAL A 15 20.91 9.44 -13.46
C VAL A 15 20.38 10.21 -14.68
N ARG A 16 21.24 10.53 -15.66
CA ARG A 16 20.81 11.20 -16.90
C ARG A 16 19.76 10.37 -17.66
N LYS A 17 19.95 9.06 -17.74
CA LYS A 17 19.01 8.14 -18.40
C LYS A 17 17.65 8.12 -17.70
N VAL A 18 17.63 7.99 -16.37
CA VAL A 18 16.40 7.98 -15.58
C VAL A 18 15.59 9.28 -15.78
N TRP A 19 16.24 10.45 -15.72
CA TRP A 19 15.56 11.72 -15.97
C TRP A 19 14.98 11.79 -17.40
N SER A 20 15.76 11.36 -18.39
CA SER A 20 15.32 11.36 -19.80
C SER A 20 14.12 10.43 -20.02
N GLU A 21 14.20 9.18 -19.56
CA GLU A 21 13.12 8.20 -19.72
C GLU A 21 11.88 8.55 -18.86
N GLY A 22 12.10 9.06 -17.64
CA GLY A 22 11.01 9.51 -16.79
C GLY A 22 10.23 10.68 -17.42
N LYS A 23 10.90 11.64 -18.04
CA LYS A 23 10.26 12.73 -18.80
C LYS A 23 9.47 12.19 -20.02
N LYS A 24 10.06 11.26 -20.76
CA LYS A 24 9.46 10.68 -21.96
C LYS A 24 8.20 9.86 -21.66
N HIS A 25 8.18 9.17 -20.52
CA HIS A 25 7.11 8.26 -20.11
C HIS A 25 6.27 8.82 -18.95
N HIS A 26 6.29 10.15 -18.76
CA HIS A 26 5.57 10.82 -17.69
C HIS A 26 4.08 10.43 -17.67
N ARG A 27 3.58 10.10 -16.46
CA ARG A 27 2.17 9.80 -16.22
C ARG A 27 1.58 10.88 -15.30
N ASP A 28 0.45 11.39 -15.70
CA ASP A 28 -0.25 12.46 -14.99
C ASP A 28 -1.24 11.88 -13.98
N PHE A 29 -0.99 12.11 -12.67
CA PHE A 29 -1.87 11.68 -11.59
C PHE A 29 -2.07 12.81 -10.59
N ALA A 30 -3.32 13.01 -10.13
CA ALA A 30 -3.70 14.11 -9.26
C ALA A 30 -2.84 14.22 -7.98
N TRP A 31 -2.48 13.10 -7.35
CA TRP A 31 -1.65 13.07 -6.13
C TRP A 31 -0.20 13.53 -6.32
N ARG A 32 0.28 13.66 -7.56
CA ARG A 32 1.64 14.11 -7.85
C ARG A 32 1.84 15.61 -7.66
N TYR A 33 0.74 16.37 -7.72
CA TYR A 33 0.77 17.83 -7.65
C TYR A 33 0.37 18.39 -6.28
N ILE A 34 0.14 17.50 -5.32
CA ILE A 34 -0.26 17.87 -3.96
C ILE A 34 0.97 17.98 -3.06
N GLY A 35 1.03 19.09 -2.28
CA GLY A 35 2.03 19.27 -1.22
C GLY A 35 1.54 18.81 0.16
N ASP A 36 0.28 18.44 0.30
CA ASP A 36 -0.29 17.99 1.56
C ASP A 36 0.21 16.59 1.93
N ALA A 37 0.83 16.47 3.11
CA ALA A 37 1.46 15.23 3.54
C ALA A 37 0.46 14.11 3.83
N TYR A 38 -0.73 14.44 4.33
CA TYR A 38 -1.80 13.49 4.55
C TYR A 38 -2.32 12.92 3.24
N ALA A 39 -2.60 13.76 2.26
CA ALA A 39 -3.06 13.33 0.95
C ALA A 39 -2.04 12.46 0.23
N VAL A 40 -0.74 12.77 0.37
CA VAL A 40 0.37 11.93 -0.11
C VAL A 40 0.36 10.58 0.61
N LEU A 41 0.25 10.55 1.94
CA LEU A 41 0.19 9.30 2.71
C LEU A 41 -0.97 8.42 2.25
N VAL A 42 -2.16 9.00 2.06
CA VAL A 42 -3.33 8.26 1.57
C VAL A 42 -3.04 7.63 0.22
N SER A 43 -2.44 8.36 -0.73
CA SER A 43 -2.09 7.82 -2.04
C SER A 43 -1.06 6.68 -1.94
N GLU A 44 0.00 6.85 -1.13
CA GLU A 44 1.03 5.85 -0.94
C GLU A 44 0.47 4.54 -0.35
N ILE A 45 -0.42 4.64 0.64
CA ILE A 45 -1.07 3.46 1.23
C ILE A 45 -2.07 2.82 0.25
N MET A 46 -2.84 3.61 -0.49
CA MET A 46 -3.78 3.09 -1.49
C MET A 46 -3.06 2.37 -2.64
N LEU A 47 -1.91 2.86 -3.07
CA LEU A 47 -1.11 2.29 -4.16
C LEU A 47 -0.43 0.97 -3.80
N GLN A 48 -0.31 0.61 -2.52
CA GLN A 48 0.24 -0.67 -2.10
C GLN A 48 -0.59 -1.82 -2.69
N GLN A 49 -0.04 -2.56 -3.66
CA GLN A 49 -0.68 -3.72 -4.31
C GLN A 49 -2.08 -3.43 -4.92
N THR A 50 -2.35 -2.19 -5.29
CA THR A 50 -3.59 -1.75 -5.95
C THR A 50 -3.26 -1.14 -7.31
N GLN A 51 -4.09 -1.44 -8.31
CA GLN A 51 -3.96 -0.85 -9.63
C GLN A 51 -4.18 0.67 -9.57
N VAL A 52 -3.33 1.43 -10.26
CA VAL A 52 -3.36 2.89 -10.30
C VAL A 52 -4.75 3.42 -10.72
N SER A 53 -5.35 2.85 -11.77
CA SER A 53 -6.69 3.25 -12.25
C SER A 53 -7.80 3.10 -11.22
N ARG A 54 -7.60 2.25 -10.21
CA ARG A 54 -8.52 2.12 -9.08
C ARG A 54 -8.28 3.24 -8.07
N VAL A 55 -7.01 3.53 -7.75
CA VAL A 55 -6.64 4.60 -6.82
C VAL A 55 -7.11 5.97 -7.35
N GLU A 56 -7.02 6.24 -8.66
CA GLU A 56 -7.53 7.47 -9.28
C GLU A 56 -9.02 7.73 -8.98
N LYS A 57 -9.82 6.67 -8.83
CA LYS A 57 -11.25 6.77 -8.51
C LYS A 57 -11.51 6.93 -7.00
N TYR A 58 -10.71 6.27 -6.17
CA TYR A 58 -10.96 6.17 -4.72
C TYR A 58 -10.32 7.30 -3.93
N TRP A 59 -9.11 7.70 -4.28
CA TRP A 59 -8.35 8.72 -3.57
C TRP A 59 -9.09 10.07 -3.42
N PRO A 60 -9.67 10.68 -4.48
CA PRO A 60 -10.39 11.95 -4.32
C PRO A 60 -11.68 11.79 -3.51
N ARG A 61 -12.35 10.63 -3.60
CA ARG A 61 -13.55 10.35 -2.80
C ARG A 61 -13.23 10.21 -1.32
N PHE A 62 -12.14 9.52 -1.02
CA PHE A 62 -11.68 9.33 0.35
C PHE A 62 -11.29 10.66 0.99
N LEU A 63 -10.52 11.50 0.31
CA LEU A 63 -10.14 12.83 0.80
C LEU A 63 -11.33 13.80 0.90
N LYS A 64 -12.36 13.64 0.08
CA LYS A 64 -13.58 14.41 0.21
C LYS A 64 -14.32 14.10 1.52
N THR A 65 -14.34 12.85 1.93
CA THR A 65 -15.01 12.40 3.17
C THR A 65 -14.13 12.62 4.40
N PHE A 66 -12.84 12.39 4.27
CA PHE A 66 -11.84 12.55 5.33
C PHE A 66 -10.77 13.56 4.88
N PRO A 67 -11.06 14.86 4.94
CA PRO A 67 -10.17 15.89 4.37
C PRO A 67 -8.87 16.11 5.16
N THR A 68 -8.84 15.70 6.44
CA THR A 68 -7.70 15.88 7.35
C THR A 68 -7.44 14.63 8.16
N LEU A 69 -6.26 14.53 8.79
CA LEU A 69 -5.96 13.48 9.76
C LEU A 69 -6.96 13.47 10.91
N ASP A 70 -7.35 14.63 11.45
CA ASP A 70 -8.34 14.72 12.54
C ASP A 70 -9.72 14.22 12.12
N ALA A 71 -10.14 14.54 10.90
CA ALA A 71 -11.40 14.02 10.35
C ALA A 71 -11.38 12.49 10.22
N LEU A 72 -10.23 11.92 9.80
CA LEU A 72 -10.05 10.47 9.71
C LEU A 72 -9.94 9.83 11.10
N ALA A 73 -9.22 10.46 12.03
CA ALA A 73 -9.06 9.98 13.40
C ALA A 73 -10.38 9.89 14.16
N SER A 74 -11.25 10.88 13.98
CA SER A 74 -12.56 10.96 14.65
C SER A 74 -13.68 10.16 13.96
N ALA A 75 -13.43 9.66 12.75
CA ALA A 75 -14.44 8.91 11.99
C ALA A 75 -14.68 7.51 12.59
N ASP A 76 -15.90 7.00 12.48
CA ASP A 76 -16.19 5.61 12.80
C ASP A 76 -15.41 4.65 11.90
N THR A 77 -14.92 3.56 12.49
CA THR A 77 -14.16 2.55 11.74
C THR A 77 -14.98 1.97 10.59
N SER A 78 -16.28 1.74 10.80
CA SER A 78 -17.21 1.28 9.77
C SER A 78 -17.23 2.21 8.56
N LEU A 79 -17.35 3.53 8.77
CA LEU A 79 -17.36 4.52 7.69
C LEU A 79 -16.05 4.51 6.90
N VAL A 80 -14.91 4.37 7.59
CA VAL A 80 -13.59 4.26 6.91
C VAL A 80 -13.51 3.00 6.06
N LEU A 81 -13.98 1.87 6.58
CA LEU A 81 -14.01 0.60 5.86
C LEU A 81 -14.97 0.62 4.67
N GLU A 82 -16.13 1.26 4.78
CA GLU A 82 -17.06 1.45 3.67
C GLU A 82 -16.42 2.23 2.52
N HIS A 83 -15.72 3.32 2.81
CA HIS A 83 -15.01 4.11 1.80
C HIS A 83 -13.78 3.40 1.23
N TRP A 84 -13.29 2.36 1.88
CA TRP A 84 -12.18 1.53 1.42
C TRP A 84 -12.61 0.31 0.62
N GLN A 85 -13.91 -0.06 0.64
CA GLN A 85 -14.41 -1.22 -0.10
C GLN A 85 -14.04 -1.14 -1.58
N GLY A 86 -13.58 -2.25 -2.15
CA GLY A 86 -13.11 -2.33 -3.53
C GLY A 86 -11.62 -2.05 -3.73
N LEU A 87 -10.90 -1.46 -2.77
CA LEU A 87 -9.44 -1.31 -2.83
C LEU A 87 -8.72 -2.61 -2.44
N GLY A 88 -9.34 -3.43 -1.61
CA GLY A 88 -8.73 -4.64 -1.04
C GLY A 88 -7.71 -4.35 0.05
N TYR A 89 -7.18 -5.43 0.66
CA TYR A 89 -6.21 -5.31 1.77
C TYR A 89 -6.68 -4.35 2.86
N ASN A 90 -7.88 -4.58 3.39
CA ASN A 90 -8.60 -3.70 4.30
C ASN A 90 -7.82 -3.34 5.59
N ARG A 91 -6.82 -4.17 5.99
CA ARG A 91 -5.89 -3.84 7.08
C ARG A 91 -5.18 -2.49 6.87
N ARG A 92 -4.99 -2.06 5.61
CA ARG A 92 -4.39 -0.75 5.30
C ARG A 92 -5.30 0.41 5.71
N ALA A 93 -6.62 0.25 5.58
CA ALA A 93 -7.58 1.24 6.04
C ALA A 93 -7.51 1.41 7.57
N LEU A 94 -7.50 0.29 8.29
CA LEU A 94 -7.35 0.32 9.75
C LEU A 94 -6.00 0.90 10.20
N ALA A 95 -4.92 0.55 9.50
CA ALA A 95 -3.60 1.10 9.80
C ALA A 95 -3.55 2.60 9.53
N LEU A 96 -4.13 3.07 8.43
CA LEU A 96 -4.23 4.50 8.11
C LEU A 96 -5.06 5.26 9.15
N LYS A 97 -6.19 4.70 9.60
CA LYS A 97 -6.99 5.29 10.68
C LYS A 97 -6.20 5.38 11.98
N ARG A 98 -5.54 4.30 12.40
CA ARG A 98 -4.68 4.30 13.60
C ARG A 98 -3.53 5.30 13.48
N THR A 99 -2.95 5.44 12.29
CA THR A 99 -1.95 6.50 12.01
C THR A 99 -2.54 7.89 12.26
N ALA A 100 -3.77 8.14 11.79
CA ALA A 100 -4.44 9.43 12.02
C ALA A 100 -4.71 9.67 13.51
N GLU A 101 -5.16 8.65 14.25
CA GLU A 101 -5.37 8.70 15.70
C GLU A 101 -4.06 9.01 16.45
N GLU A 102 -2.95 8.35 16.10
CA GLU A 102 -1.62 8.63 16.67
C GLU A 102 -1.16 10.06 16.35
N CYS A 103 -1.41 10.54 15.13
CA CYS A 103 -1.07 11.90 14.74
C CYS A 103 -1.89 12.94 15.50
N ALA A 104 -3.18 12.73 15.67
CA ALA A 104 -4.03 13.60 16.47
C ALA A 104 -3.59 13.65 17.94
N LEU A 105 -3.19 12.49 18.50
CA LEU A 105 -2.79 12.39 19.90
C LEU A 105 -1.40 12.99 20.18
N ARG A 106 -0.43 12.84 19.28
CA ARG A 106 1.00 13.06 19.55
C ARG A 106 1.64 14.14 18.71
N PHE A 107 1.02 14.52 17.59
CA PHE A 107 1.62 15.39 16.58
C PHE A 107 0.65 16.52 16.14
N GLU A 108 -0.29 16.90 17.00
CA GLU A 108 -1.22 18.03 16.77
C GLU A 108 -2.03 17.91 15.45
N GLY A 109 -2.35 16.66 15.04
CA GLY A 109 -3.06 16.38 13.79
C GLY A 109 -2.21 16.48 12.51
N GLU A 110 -0.88 16.60 12.64
CA GLU A 110 0.05 16.59 11.50
C GLU A 110 0.86 15.30 11.43
N LEU A 111 1.35 14.95 10.24
CA LEU A 111 2.33 13.88 10.10
C LEU A 111 3.71 14.36 10.56
N PRO A 112 4.47 13.51 11.29
CA PRO A 112 5.83 13.84 11.68
C PRO A 112 6.73 14.05 10.47
N ARG A 113 7.73 14.95 10.61
CA ARG A 113 8.57 15.42 9.50
C ARG A 113 9.94 14.74 9.44
N THR A 114 10.09 13.62 10.17
CA THR A 114 11.31 12.81 10.15
C THR A 114 10.99 11.38 9.74
N TYR A 115 11.92 10.75 9.04
CA TYR A 115 11.78 9.37 8.58
C TYR A 115 11.58 8.39 9.74
N ASP A 116 12.35 8.57 10.82
CA ASP A 116 12.32 7.67 11.98
C ASP A 116 11.01 7.76 12.77
N GLU A 117 10.40 8.94 12.83
CA GLU A 117 9.08 9.11 13.46
C GLU A 117 7.96 8.53 12.59
N LEU A 118 8.04 8.72 11.27
CA LEU A 118 7.10 8.10 10.33
C LEU A 118 7.10 6.58 10.45
N LEU A 119 8.26 5.94 10.60
CA LEU A 119 8.38 4.49 10.77
C LEU A 119 7.72 3.95 12.05
N LYS A 120 7.50 4.79 13.06
CA LYS A 120 6.84 4.39 14.31
C LYS A 120 5.31 4.37 14.20
N LEU A 121 4.77 4.97 13.14
CA LEU A 121 3.33 5.02 12.92
C LEU A 121 2.77 3.69 12.39
N PRO A 122 1.54 3.31 12.77
CA PRO A 122 0.93 2.06 12.34
C PRO A 122 0.86 1.91 10.82
N GLY A 123 1.38 0.80 10.28
CA GLY A 123 1.30 0.48 8.84
C GLY A 123 2.20 1.31 7.93
N ILE A 124 3.05 2.17 8.48
CA ILE A 124 4.07 2.91 7.72
C ILE A 124 5.38 2.13 7.74
N GLY A 125 5.67 1.50 6.62
CA GLY A 125 6.95 0.83 6.40
C GLY A 125 7.98 1.74 5.71
N PRO A 126 9.22 1.23 5.50
CA PRO A 126 10.32 2.01 4.90
C PRO A 126 9.96 2.70 3.58
N ALA A 127 9.28 1.99 2.66
CA ALA A 127 8.88 2.59 1.39
C ALA A 127 7.86 3.71 1.58
N THR A 128 6.83 3.52 2.42
CA THR A 128 5.81 4.55 2.68
C THR A 128 6.43 5.78 3.36
N ALA A 129 7.29 5.58 4.37
CA ALA A 129 8.02 6.68 5.02
C ALA A 129 8.89 7.44 4.01
N GLY A 130 9.65 6.72 3.17
CA GLY A 130 10.45 7.31 2.09
C GLY A 130 9.62 8.09 1.08
N GLY A 131 8.44 7.55 0.71
CA GLY A 131 7.48 8.24 -0.17
C GLY A 131 6.97 9.55 0.43
N VAL A 132 6.54 9.55 1.70
CA VAL A 132 6.12 10.78 2.40
C VAL A 132 7.25 11.79 2.46
N MET A 133 8.49 11.36 2.81
CA MET A 133 9.65 12.25 2.84
C MET A 133 9.92 12.89 1.48
N ALA A 134 9.94 12.10 0.41
CA ALA A 134 10.24 12.58 -0.93
C ALA A 134 9.09 13.38 -1.54
N PHE A 135 7.85 12.86 -1.47
CA PHE A 135 6.72 13.46 -2.20
C PHE A 135 6.03 14.60 -1.44
N ALA A 136 5.96 14.54 -0.11
CA ALA A 136 5.36 15.60 0.68
C ALA A 136 6.39 16.63 1.14
N TYR A 137 7.46 16.17 1.77
CA TYR A 137 8.44 17.05 2.42
C TYR A 137 9.62 17.44 1.53
N GLN A 138 9.70 16.90 0.31
CA GLN A 138 10.79 17.13 -0.65
C GLN A 138 12.18 16.94 -0.03
N LYS A 139 12.30 15.92 0.81
CA LYS A 139 13.57 15.53 1.45
C LYS A 139 14.06 14.21 0.87
N PRO A 140 15.35 14.11 0.54
CA PRO A 140 15.94 12.83 0.11
C PRO A 140 15.72 11.76 1.19
N ALA A 141 15.24 10.60 0.77
CA ALA A 141 15.02 9.45 1.64
C ALA A 141 15.09 8.16 0.81
N LEU A 142 15.26 7.04 1.48
CA LEU A 142 15.21 5.73 0.83
C LEU A 142 13.75 5.42 0.44
N TYR A 143 13.47 5.40 -0.86
CA TYR A 143 12.19 4.96 -1.41
C TYR A 143 12.43 3.84 -2.42
N LEU A 144 12.31 2.60 -1.97
CA LEU A 144 12.57 1.40 -2.76
C LEU A 144 11.30 0.54 -2.88
N GLU A 145 10.51 0.83 -3.92
CA GLU A 145 9.32 0.05 -4.30
C GLU A 145 9.56 -0.71 -5.62
N THR A 146 8.56 -1.41 -6.10
CA THR A 146 8.69 -2.32 -7.25
C THR A 146 9.19 -1.65 -8.54
N ASN A 147 8.74 -0.42 -8.87
CA ASN A 147 9.18 0.24 -10.10
C ASN A 147 10.59 0.80 -9.96
N VAL A 148 10.92 1.35 -8.80
CA VAL A 148 12.30 1.77 -8.49
C VAL A 148 13.24 0.57 -8.62
N ARG A 149 12.92 -0.53 -7.95
CA ARG A 149 13.67 -1.78 -8.05
C ARG A 149 13.79 -2.28 -9.49
N THR A 150 12.73 -2.17 -10.28
CA THR A 150 12.72 -2.55 -11.71
C THR A 150 13.79 -1.80 -12.48
N VAL A 151 13.89 -0.48 -12.31
CA VAL A 151 14.88 0.36 -13.02
C VAL A 151 16.30 0.02 -12.60
N PHE A 152 16.57 -0.06 -11.29
CA PHE A 152 17.90 -0.40 -10.80
C PHE A 152 18.35 -1.79 -11.27
N LEU A 153 17.48 -2.79 -11.21
CA LEU A 153 17.82 -4.15 -11.70
C LEU A 153 17.99 -4.20 -13.20
N HIS A 154 17.23 -3.41 -13.96
CA HIS A 154 17.38 -3.38 -15.41
C HIS A 154 18.68 -2.70 -15.84
N GLU A 155 19.00 -1.57 -15.26
CA GLU A 155 20.10 -0.73 -15.71
C GLU A 155 21.47 -1.13 -15.12
N LEU A 156 21.49 -1.52 -13.85
CA LEU A 156 22.75 -1.76 -13.13
C LEU A 156 23.05 -3.25 -12.92
N PHE A 157 22.02 -4.10 -12.96
CA PHE A 157 22.14 -5.54 -12.72
C PHE A 157 21.46 -6.36 -13.84
N PRO A 158 21.84 -6.15 -15.14
CA PRO A 158 21.08 -6.74 -16.25
C PRO A 158 21.13 -8.27 -16.30
N HIS A 159 22.15 -8.89 -15.72
CA HIS A 159 22.40 -10.34 -15.78
C HIS A 159 22.34 -11.03 -14.42
N GLU A 160 22.19 -10.30 -13.33
CA GLU A 160 22.22 -10.84 -11.98
C GLU A 160 20.82 -11.28 -11.53
N GLU A 161 20.79 -12.39 -10.80
CA GLU A 161 19.61 -12.95 -10.15
C GLU A 161 19.78 -12.91 -8.63
N GLY A 162 18.66 -12.82 -7.90
CA GLY A 162 18.66 -12.84 -6.45
C GLY A 162 19.27 -11.60 -5.80
N VAL A 163 19.26 -10.46 -6.48
CA VAL A 163 19.78 -9.18 -5.94
C VAL A 163 18.95 -8.76 -4.75
N SER A 164 19.60 -8.48 -3.62
CA SER A 164 18.93 -8.09 -2.38
C SER A 164 18.65 -6.59 -2.33
N ASP A 165 17.63 -6.20 -1.56
CA ASP A 165 17.36 -4.78 -1.32
C ASP A 165 18.55 -4.09 -0.64
N LYS A 166 19.26 -4.77 0.28
CA LYS A 166 20.50 -4.26 0.90
C LYS A 166 21.58 -3.87 -0.12
N THR A 167 21.60 -4.52 -1.29
CA THR A 167 22.51 -4.18 -2.38
C THR A 167 22.06 -2.91 -3.11
N LEU A 168 20.74 -2.70 -3.24
CA LEU A 168 20.15 -1.57 -3.96
C LEU A 168 20.07 -0.29 -3.12
N GLU A 169 19.80 -0.40 -1.83
CA GLU A 169 19.58 0.73 -0.92
C GLU A 169 20.67 1.81 -0.98
N PRO A 170 21.98 1.47 -0.93
CA PRO A 170 23.04 2.50 -1.04
C PRO A 170 23.02 3.23 -2.39
N LEU A 171 22.72 2.52 -3.49
CA LEU A 171 22.65 3.10 -4.82
C LEU A 171 21.42 4.01 -4.97
N VAL A 172 20.28 3.61 -4.40
CA VAL A 172 19.06 4.43 -4.38
C VAL A 172 19.28 5.73 -3.63
N LEU A 173 19.94 5.68 -2.47
CA LEU A 173 20.26 6.88 -1.68
C LEU A 173 21.30 7.78 -2.38
N GLU A 174 22.33 7.19 -2.98
CA GLU A 174 23.39 7.93 -3.65
C GLU A 174 22.91 8.69 -4.90
N THR A 175 21.99 8.07 -5.66
CA THR A 175 21.44 8.66 -6.88
C THR A 175 20.24 9.58 -6.62
N CYS A 176 19.67 9.59 -5.42
CA CYS A 176 18.53 10.43 -5.09
C CYS A 176 18.88 11.91 -5.24
N SER A 177 18.13 12.64 -6.06
CA SER A 177 18.29 14.08 -6.22
C SER A 177 18.10 14.79 -4.87
N LYS A 178 19.01 15.72 -4.55
CA LYS A 178 18.90 16.56 -3.35
C LYS A 178 18.03 17.79 -3.60
N GLU A 179 17.99 18.28 -4.84
CA GLU A 179 17.21 19.45 -5.25
C GLU A 179 15.75 19.08 -5.54
N ASP A 180 15.51 17.93 -6.18
CA ASP A 180 14.17 17.48 -6.55
C ASP A 180 14.01 15.97 -6.31
N PRO A 181 13.93 15.52 -5.05
CA PRO A 181 13.70 14.10 -4.73
C PRO A 181 12.32 13.61 -5.18
N ARG A 182 11.31 14.50 -5.21
CA ARG A 182 9.96 14.18 -5.71
C ARG A 182 10.00 13.84 -7.20
N GLY A 183 10.54 14.72 -8.02
CA GLY A 183 10.64 14.51 -9.47
C GLY A 183 11.52 13.30 -9.80
N TRP A 184 12.61 13.10 -9.05
CA TRP A 184 13.49 11.95 -9.19
C TRP A 184 12.74 10.62 -9.04
N TYR A 185 12.00 10.46 -7.94
CA TYR A 185 11.26 9.22 -7.74
C TYR A 185 10.09 9.07 -8.71
N TYR A 186 9.42 10.15 -9.11
CA TYR A 186 8.40 10.04 -10.18
C TYR A 186 9.02 9.63 -11.51
N ALA A 187 10.22 10.10 -11.85
CA ALA A 187 10.93 9.62 -13.04
C ALA A 187 11.24 8.13 -12.97
N LEU A 188 11.72 7.63 -11.84
CA LEU A 188 11.93 6.18 -11.61
C LEU A 188 10.63 5.39 -11.70
N LEU A 189 9.54 5.87 -11.10
CA LEU A 189 8.23 5.22 -11.13
C LEU A 189 7.67 5.12 -12.55
N ASP A 190 7.86 6.14 -13.37
CA ASP A 190 7.37 6.18 -14.74
C ASP A 190 8.22 5.29 -15.66
N TYR A 191 9.53 5.40 -15.55
CA TYR A 191 10.43 4.55 -16.31
C TYR A 191 10.26 3.07 -15.93
N GLY A 192 10.15 2.74 -14.65
CA GLY A 192 9.92 1.36 -14.20
C GLY A 192 8.58 0.78 -14.66
N ALA A 193 7.52 1.61 -14.71
CA ALA A 193 6.24 1.20 -15.26
C ALA A 193 6.32 0.95 -16.78
N TYR A 194 7.03 1.80 -17.51
CA TYR A 194 7.29 1.61 -18.94
C TYR A 194 8.06 0.30 -19.20
N LEU A 195 9.16 0.05 -18.50
CA LEU A 195 9.92 -1.19 -18.64
C LEU A 195 9.06 -2.43 -18.46
N LYS A 196 8.17 -2.43 -17.46
CA LYS A 196 7.25 -3.55 -17.23
C LYS A 196 6.18 -3.72 -18.33
N SER A 197 5.92 -2.69 -19.13
CA SER A 197 4.98 -2.79 -20.26
C SER A 197 5.61 -3.39 -21.52
N ILE A 198 6.93 -3.30 -21.67
CA ILE A 198 7.64 -3.73 -22.89
C ILE A 198 8.48 -5.00 -22.73
N MET A 199 8.71 -5.44 -21.49
CA MET A 199 9.53 -6.65 -21.22
C MET A 199 9.07 -7.38 -19.95
N PRO A 200 9.50 -8.64 -19.75
CA PRO A 200 9.29 -9.36 -18.49
C PRO A 200 9.82 -8.53 -17.30
N ASN A 201 9.00 -8.36 -16.28
CA ASN A 201 9.29 -7.47 -15.14
C ASN A 201 10.65 -7.78 -14.48
N PRO A 202 11.66 -6.89 -14.60
CA PRO A 202 13.00 -7.09 -14.03
C PRO A 202 12.99 -7.27 -12.50
N SER A 203 12.00 -6.72 -11.79
CA SER A 203 11.91 -6.89 -10.33
C SER A 203 11.71 -8.33 -9.89
N ARG A 204 11.36 -9.24 -10.81
CA ARG A 204 11.29 -10.69 -10.53
C ARG A 204 12.66 -11.30 -10.19
N ARG A 205 13.76 -10.66 -10.61
CA ARG A 205 15.12 -11.07 -10.28
C ARG A 205 15.58 -10.65 -8.89
N SER A 206 14.73 -9.89 -8.15
CA SER A 206 15.00 -9.56 -6.76
C SER A 206 14.88 -10.80 -5.87
N LYS A 207 15.78 -10.91 -4.87
CA LYS A 207 15.71 -11.93 -3.81
C LYS A 207 14.37 -11.88 -3.04
N HIS A 208 13.74 -10.72 -2.98
CA HIS A 208 12.48 -10.50 -2.25
C HIS A 208 11.23 -10.65 -3.13
N HIS A 209 11.39 -11.10 -4.38
CA HIS A 209 10.23 -11.35 -5.23
C HIS A 209 9.38 -12.50 -4.69
N SER A 210 8.13 -12.23 -4.36
CA SER A 210 7.16 -13.26 -4.01
C SER A 210 5.94 -13.19 -4.94
N LYS A 211 5.52 -14.34 -5.45
CA LYS A 211 4.29 -14.44 -6.23
C LYS A 211 3.11 -14.57 -5.26
N GLN A 212 2.19 -13.63 -5.30
CA GLN A 212 0.97 -13.75 -4.52
C GLN A 212 0.09 -14.88 -5.05
N PRO A 213 -0.49 -15.71 -4.16
CA PRO A 213 -1.51 -16.68 -4.54
C PRO A 213 -2.73 -15.98 -5.16
N ALA A 214 -3.51 -16.73 -5.95
CA ALA A 214 -4.76 -16.23 -6.52
C ALA A 214 -5.69 -15.66 -5.43
N PHE A 215 -6.42 -14.61 -5.76
CA PHE A 215 -7.37 -13.99 -4.82
C PHE A 215 -8.66 -14.79 -4.74
N GLU A 216 -9.16 -15.29 -5.88
CA GLU A 216 -10.39 -16.07 -5.97
C GLU A 216 -10.31 -17.35 -5.13
N GLY A 217 -11.33 -17.58 -4.30
CA GLY A 217 -11.43 -18.72 -3.38
C GLY A 217 -10.49 -18.65 -2.16
N SER A 218 -9.60 -17.66 -2.06
CA SER A 218 -8.64 -17.56 -0.96
C SER A 218 -9.29 -17.12 0.36
N LYS A 219 -8.62 -17.42 1.49
CA LYS A 219 -9.03 -16.88 2.82
C LYS A 219 -9.14 -15.33 2.79
N ARG A 220 -8.33 -14.64 1.97
CA ARG A 220 -8.39 -13.17 1.81
C ARG A 220 -9.71 -12.71 1.20
N GLN A 221 -10.25 -13.43 0.21
CA GLN A 221 -11.54 -13.10 -0.39
C GLN A 221 -12.68 -13.30 0.63
N LYS A 222 -12.67 -14.42 1.33
CA LYS A 222 -13.67 -14.73 2.37
C LYS A 222 -13.66 -13.68 3.50
N ARG A 223 -12.47 -13.27 3.94
CA ARG A 223 -12.32 -12.18 4.92
C ARG A 223 -12.92 -10.87 4.43
N ALA A 224 -12.63 -10.49 3.18
CA ALA A 224 -13.15 -9.25 2.60
C ALA A 224 -14.68 -9.29 2.47
N GLU A 225 -15.23 -10.45 2.10
CA GLU A 225 -16.67 -10.64 1.97
C GLU A 225 -17.38 -10.62 3.33
N LEU A 226 -16.83 -11.28 4.36
CA LEU A 226 -17.41 -11.25 5.71
C LEU A 226 -17.44 -9.80 6.27
N VAL A 227 -16.37 -9.03 6.08
CA VAL A 227 -16.37 -7.59 6.46
C VAL A 227 -17.48 -6.84 5.70
N ARG A 228 -17.65 -7.08 4.40
CA ARG A 228 -18.71 -6.46 3.60
C ARG A 228 -20.10 -6.82 4.13
N ILE A 229 -20.34 -8.08 4.47
CA ILE A 229 -21.62 -8.56 5.04
C ILE A 229 -21.93 -7.83 6.35
N VAL A 230 -20.97 -7.76 7.28
CA VAL A 230 -21.16 -7.10 8.58
C VAL A 230 -21.41 -5.60 8.42
N LEU A 231 -20.68 -4.92 7.53
CA LEU A 231 -20.90 -3.49 7.24
C LEU A 231 -22.27 -3.23 6.63
N SER A 232 -22.76 -4.13 5.76
CA SER A 232 -24.07 -3.94 5.12
C SER A 232 -25.24 -4.29 6.03
N THR A 233 -25.01 -5.06 7.10
CA THR A 233 -26.05 -5.51 8.03
C THR A 233 -25.53 -5.45 9.47
N PRO A 234 -25.43 -4.25 10.07
CA PRO A 234 -25.00 -4.09 11.46
C PRO A 234 -25.86 -4.91 12.43
N GLY A 235 -25.23 -5.65 13.33
CA GLY A 235 -25.94 -6.53 14.27
C GLY A 235 -26.40 -7.86 13.69
N ILE A 236 -25.87 -8.25 12.52
CA ILE A 236 -26.16 -9.56 11.90
C ILE A 236 -25.75 -10.71 12.84
N SER A 237 -26.61 -11.71 12.99
CA SER A 237 -26.24 -12.93 13.73
C SER A 237 -25.14 -13.72 13.01
N THR A 238 -24.33 -14.44 13.77
CA THR A 238 -23.28 -15.30 13.18
C THR A 238 -23.85 -16.34 12.22
N ALA A 239 -25.04 -16.89 12.51
CA ALA A 239 -25.71 -17.86 11.66
C ALA A 239 -26.13 -17.24 10.30
N GLU A 240 -26.66 -16.02 10.30
CA GLU A 240 -27.01 -15.29 9.07
C GLU A 240 -25.76 -14.87 8.29
N ALA A 241 -24.72 -14.38 8.98
CA ALA A 241 -23.45 -14.02 8.36
C ALA A 241 -22.78 -15.22 7.69
N LYS A 242 -22.81 -16.39 8.34
CA LYS A 242 -22.31 -17.64 7.75
C LYS A 242 -23.10 -18.01 6.51
N ARG A 243 -24.43 -17.97 6.58
CA ARG A 243 -25.30 -18.29 5.44
C ARG A 243 -25.01 -17.37 4.25
N ALA A 244 -24.92 -16.05 4.48
CA ALA A 244 -24.59 -15.10 3.42
C ALA A 244 -23.22 -15.36 2.80
N LEU A 245 -22.22 -15.76 3.59
CA LEU A 245 -20.90 -16.11 3.08
C LEU A 245 -20.91 -17.45 2.32
N ASP A 246 -21.72 -18.41 2.75
CA ASP A 246 -21.93 -19.69 2.03
C ASP A 246 -22.62 -19.48 0.69
N GLU A 247 -23.65 -18.62 0.63
CA GLU A 247 -24.33 -18.22 -0.60
C GLU A 247 -23.35 -17.57 -1.58
N PHE A 248 -22.52 -16.64 -1.10
CA PHE A 248 -21.46 -16.02 -1.92
C PHE A 248 -20.49 -17.06 -2.51
N GLU A 249 -20.05 -18.06 -1.74
CA GLU A 249 -19.18 -19.12 -2.24
C GLU A 249 -19.89 -20.00 -3.28
N GLN A 250 -21.17 -20.35 -3.03
CA GLN A 250 -21.99 -21.15 -3.95
C GLN A 250 -22.25 -20.43 -5.28
N GLU A 251 -22.53 -19.13 -5.26
CA GLU A 251 -22.66 -18.31 -6.48
C GLU A 251 -21.38 -18.32 -7.35
N LYS A 252 -20.23 -18.55 -6.73
CA LYS A 252 -18.94 -18.70 -7.42
C LYS A 252 -18.61 -20.16 -7.77
N GLY A 253 -19.57 -21.08 -7.61
CA GLY A 253 -19.39 -22.51 -7.87
C GLY A 253 -18.47 -23.22 -6.88
N ARG A 254 -18.31 -22.68 -5.67
CA ARG A 254 -17.48 -23.26 -4.61
C ARG A 254 -18.32 -23.88 -3.50
N SER A 255 -17.73 -24.76 -2.72
CA SER A 255 -18.40 -25.35 -1.55
C SER A 255 -18.59 -24.31 -0.43
N ALA A 256 -19.64 -24.51 0.36
CA ALA A 256 -19.84 -23.79 1.62
C ALA A 256 -18.60 -23.91 2.51
N ILE A 257 -18.37 -22.88 3.35
CA ILE A 257 -17.22 -22.89 4.25
C ILE A 257 -17.47 -23.76 5.47
N THR A 258 -16.41 -24.38 5.99
CA THR A 258 -16.51 -25.16 7.23
C THR A 258 -16.75 -24.25 8.43
N GLU A 259 -17.36 -24.78 9.48
CA GLU A 259 -17.58 -24.04 10.73
C GLU A 259 -16.28 -23.56 11.35
N ASP A 260 -15.24 -24.40 11.39
CA ASP A 260 -13.92 -24.05 11.92
C ASP A 260 -13.30 -22.85 11.18
N LEU A 261 -13.43 -22.83 9.85
CA LEU A 261 -12.93 -21.70 9.06
C LEU A 261 -13.72 -20.42 9.36
N PHE A 262 -15.04 -20.53 9.49
CA PHE A 262 -15.88 -19.38 9.80
C PHE A 262 -15.55 -18.79 11.16
N GLN A 263 -15.42 -19.62 12.20
CA GLN A 263 -15.02 -19.18 13.54
C GLN A 263 -13.61 -18.56 13.55
N SER A 264 -12.67 -19.14 12.80
CA SER A 264 -11.34 -18.53 12.60
C SER A 264 -11.43 -17.15 11.94
N LEU A 265 -12.35 -16.95 10.98
CA LEU A 265 -12.54 -15.63 10.34
C LEU A 265 -13.10 -14.61 11.32
N ILE A 266 -14.08 -14.97 12.14
CA ILE A 266 -14.64 -14.08 13.17
C ILE A 266 -13.56 -13.68 14.17
N THR A 267 -12.84 -14.64 14.72
CA THR A 267 -11.78 -14.40 15.71
C THR A 267 -10.68 -13.48 15.14
N ASP A 268 -10.19 -13.80 13.95
CA ASP A 268 -9.15 -13.00 13.29
C ASP A 268 -9.62 -11.56 13.04
N LEU A 269 -10.82 -11.39 12.45
CA LEU A 269 -11.32 -10.07 12.04
C LEU A 269 -11.72 -9.20 13.24
N SER A 270 -12.30 -9.82 14.27
CA SER A 270 -12.64 -9.13 15.51
C SER A 270 -11.36 -8.66 16.25
N SER A 271 -10.37 -9.54 16.38
CA SER A 271 -9.09 -9.19 17.03
C SER A 271 -8.31 -8.09 16.28
N GLU A 272 -8.48 -8.00 14.97
CA GLU A 272 -7.88 -6.96 14.14
C GLU A 272 -8.64 -5.62 14.17
N GLY A 273 -9.88 -5.62 14.70
CA GLY A 273 -10.73 -4.43 14.83
C GLY A 273 -11.54 -4.10 13.60
N PHE A 274 -11.92 -5.09 12.79
CA PHE A 274 -12.84 -4.90 11.66
C PHE A 274 -14.29 -4.79 12.07
N PHE A 275 -14.65 -5.50 13.13
CA PHE A 275 -15.96 -5.50 13.77
C PHE A 275 -15.83 -6.09 15.18
N THR A 276 -16.87 -5.90 15.99
CA THR A 276 -16.96 -6.52 17.32
C THR A 276 -17.88 -7.74 17.28
N PHE A 277 -17.51 -8.79 18.00
CA PHE A 277 -18.37 -9.95 18.21
C PHE A 277 -18.97 -9.89 19.61
N ASN A 278 -20.29 -9.83 19.70
CA ASN A 278 -21.03 -9.92 20.96
C ASN A 278 -21.39 -11.38 21.22
N GLU A 279 -20.69 -12.01 22.13
CA GLU A 279 -20.90 -13.41 22.49
C GLU A 279 -22.28 -13.68 23.14
N THR A 280 -22.84 -12.70 23.87
CA THR A 280 -24.12 -12.86 24.55
C THR A 280 -25.29 -12.93 23.57
N THR A 281 -25.27 -12.06 22.54
CA THR A 281 -26.32 -11.99 21.52
C THR A 281 -25.98 -12.80 20.27
N ASN A 282 -24.74 -13.29 20.19
CA ASN A 282 -24.18 -13.98 19.03
C ASN A 282 -24.27 -13.14 17.74
N THR A 283 -23.96 -11.84 17.84
CA THR A 283 -24.08 -10.87 16.75
C THR A 283 -22.76 -10.17 16.45
N LEU A 284 -22.61 -9.71 15.19
CA LEU A 284 -21.46 -8.98 14.69
C LEU A 284 -21.82 -7.51 14.44
N HIS A 285 -21.00 -6.59 14.96
CA HIS A 285 -21.22 -5.14 14.85
C HIS A 285 -19.98 -4.45 14.28
N PRO A 286 -20.13 -3.56 13.26
CA PRO A 286 -19.02 -2.83 12.66
C PRO A 286 -18.25 -1.97 13.64
#